data_51076553386fd94b830df7a4da3f17a9
#
_entry.id   51076553386fd94b830df7a4da3f17a9
#
_cell.length_a   1.000
_cell.length_b   1.000
_cell.length_c   1.000
_cell.angle_alpha   90.00
_cell.angle_beta   90.00
_cell.angle_gamma   90.00
#
_symmetry.space_group_name_H-M   'P 1'
#
loop_
_entity.id
_entity.type
_entity.pdbx_description
1 polymer ?
#
loop_
_entity_poly.entity_id
_entity_poly.type
_entity_poly.pdbx_seq_one_letter_code
_entity_poly.pdbx_strand_id
1 'polypeptide(L)'
;MTETTTPAVFPKSLWAETAPPRTQMPPLGGAVSADTVIVGGGLTGLSAALHLARSGQKVVLLEAMAVGWGASGRNNGQVIPTMTAAEPDVIAKRYGEPGERFARLIGNSASVLFDLVREEEMQAEAEQTGWFQPAHSPGRVKLSKRRVDA
;
A
#
# COMPACT_ATOMS: atom_id res chain seq x y z
N MET A 1 11.08 32.62 -16.88
CA MET A 1 12.15 31.85 -16.17
C MET A 1 11.67 30.40 -16.11
N THR A 2 12.20 29.54 -16.94
CA THR A 2 11.92 28.09 -16.88
C THR A 2 12.78 27.51 -15.76
N GLU A 3 12.18 27.29 -14.58
CA GLU A 3 12.85 26.48 -13.55
C GLU A 3 13.09 25.07 -14.12
N THR A 4 14.34 24.77 -14.36
CA THR A 4 14.80 23.43 -14.67
C THR A 4 14.65 22.61 -13.38
N THR A 5 13.53 21.93 -13.21
CA THR A 5 13.35 20.98 -12.12
C THR A 5 14.39 19.87 -12.29
N THR A 6 15.34 19.81 -11.37
CA THR A 6 16.30 18.68 -11.30
C THR A 6 15.51 17.39 -11.15
N PRO A 7 15.76 16.35 -11.97
CA PRO A 7 15.07 15.07 -11.83
C PRO A 7 15.20 14.53 -10.41
N ALA A 8 14.11 14.05 -9.83
CA ALA A 8 14.14 13.45 -8.51
C ALA A 8 15.06 12.22 -8.50
N VAL A 9 16.18 12.31 -7.79
CA VAL A 9 17.10 11.18 -7.61
C VAL A 9 16.48 10.24 -6.58
N PHE A 10 16.15 9.01 -7.00
CA PHE A 10 15.69 7.98 -6.09
C PHE A 10 16.84 7.52 -5.18
N PRO A 11 16.58 7.27 -3.90
CA PRO A 11 17.52 6.60 -3.03
C PRO A 11 17.91 5.23 -3.61
N LYS A 12 19.18 4.85 -3.52
CA LYS A 12 19.64 3.54 -3.94
C LYS A 12 18.94 2.46 -3.13
N SER A 13 18.08 1.70 -3.78
CA SER A 13 17.33 0.58 -3.18
C SER A 13 17.10 -0.49 -4.25
N LEU A 14 16.84 -1.72 -3.82
CA LEU A 14 16.48 -2.82 -4.72
C LEU A 14 15.33 -2.41 -5.64
N TRP A 15 14.29 -1.83 -5.07
CA TRP A 15 13.09 -1.42 -5.80
C TRP A 15 13.34 -0.31 -6.82
N ALA A 16 14.25 0.61 -6.53
CA ALA A 16 14.63 1.65 -7.49
C ALA A 16 15.45 1.09 -8.64
N GLU A 17 16.26 0.05 -8.40
CA GLU A 17 17.13 -0.58 -9.38
C GLU A 17 16.38 -1.55 -10.30
N THR A 18 15.40 -2.28 -9.76
CA THR A 18 14.66 -3.31 -10.50
C THR A 18 13.33 -2.83 -11.09
N ALA A 19 12.80 -1.69 -10.63
CA ALA A 19 11.54 -1.15 -11.14
C ALA A 19 11.66 -0.76 -12.62
N PRO A 20 10.61 -0.97 -13.42
CA PRO A 20 10.58 -0.47 -14.80
C PRO A 20 10.71 1.06 -14.83
N PRO A 21 11.15 1.62 -15.97
CA PRO A 21 11.28 3.06 -16.14
C PRO A 21 9.98 3.79 -15.76
N ARG A 22 10.09 4.81 -14.92
CA ARG A 22 8.95 5.56 -14.43
C ARG A 22 8.60 6.70 -15.40
N THR A 23 7.30 6.87 -15.64
CA THR A 23 6.81 8.03 -16.37
C THR A 23 7.06 9.30 -15.53
N GLN A 24 7.82 10.23 -16.09
CA GLN A 24 7.99 11.54 -15.45
C GLN A 24 6.78 12.40 -15.76
N MET A 25 6.15 12.94 -14.72
CA MET A 25 5.06 13.88 -14.85
C MET A 25 5.63 15.30 -14.87
N PRO A 26 5.14 16.17 -15.76
CA PRO A 26 5.57 17.56 -15.77
C PRO A 26 5.09 18.28 -14.51
N PRO A 27 5.78 19.34 -14.07
CA PRO A 27 5.28 20.22 -13.04
C PRO A 27 3.91 20.79 -13.41
N LEU A 28 3.07 21.00 -12.41
CA LEU A 28 1.78 21.64 -12.62
C LEU A 28 1.99 23.06 -13.16
N GLY A 29 1.51 23.32 -14.37
CA GLY A 29 1.54 24.64 -14.99
C GLY A 29 0.16 25.33 -14.91
N GLY A 30 0.12 26.50 -14.27
CA GLY A 30 -1.11 27.30 -14.21
C GLY A 30 -2.15 26.78 -13.21
N ALA A 31 -3.40 27.26 -13.35
CA ALA A 31 -4.53 26.90 -12.52
C ALA A 31 -5.29 25.69 -13.10
N VAL A 32 -5.59 24.72 -12.29
CA VAL A 32 -6.39 23.54 -12.66
C VAL A 32 -7.58 23.43 -11.71
N SER A 33 -8.76 23.14 -12.24
CA SER A 33 -9.95 22.83 -11.43
C SER A 33 -10.13 21.32 -11.33
N ALA A 34 -10.42 20.84 -10.13
CA ALA A 34 -10.70 19.44 -9.83
C ALA A 34 -11.75 19.34 -8.73
N ASP A 35 -12.44 18.18 -8.63
CA ASP A 35 -13.36 17.90 -7.54
C ASP A 35 -12.56 17.57 -6.27
N THR A 36 -11.43 16.86 -6.43
CA THR A 36 -10.54 16.49 -5.33
C THR A 36 -9.09 16.72 -5.71
N VAL A 37 -8.32 17.34 -4.79
CA VAL A 37 -6.86 17.46 -4.88
C VAL A 37 -6.23 16.60 -3.79
N ILE A 38 -5.28 15.76 -4.18
CA ILE A 38 -4.52 14.88 -3.29
C ILE A 38 -3.07 15.34 -3.30
N VAL A 39 -2.48 15.51 -2.12
CA VAL A 39 -1.07 15.86 -1.95
C VAL A 39 -0.30 14.64 -1.46
N GLY A 40 0.65 14.20 -2.26
CA GLY A 40 1.51 13.05 -1.99
C GLY A 40 1.17 11.81 -2.83
N GLY A 41 2.14 11.36 -3.63
CA GLY A 41 2.06 10.19 -4.52
C GLY A 41 2.55 8.89 -3.88
N GLY A 42 2.28 8.67 -2.61
CA GLY A 42 2.50 7.39 -1.92
C GLY A 42 1.31 6.45 -2.06
N LEU A 43 1.36 5.26 -1.45
CA LEU A 43 0.28 4.24 -1.50
C LEU A 43 -1.10 4.82 -1.14
N THR A 44 -1.18 5.60 -0.08
CA THR A 44 -2.45 6.21 0.38
C THR A 44 -3.02 7.16 -0.66
N GLY A 45 -2.19 8.08 -1.18
CA GLY A 45 -2.62 9.07 -2.17
C GLY A 45 -3.01 8.45 -3.49
N LEU A 46 -2.23 7.47 -3.96
CA LEU A 46 -2.53 6.75 -5.21
C LEU A 46 -3.81 5.91 -5.08
N SER A 47 -3.99 5.20 -3.97
CA SER A 47 -5.22 4.44 -3.73
C SER A 47 -6.44 5.34 -3.66
N ALA A 48 -6.36 6.46 -2.94
CA ALA A 48 -7.45 7.43 -2.89
C ALA A 48 -7.75 8.01 -4.28
N ALA A 49 -6.71 8.41 -5.03
CA ALA A 49 -6.87 8.95 -6.39
C ALA A 49 -7.57 7.96 -7.33
N LEU A 50 -7.16 6.69 -7.31
CA LEU A 50 -7.72 5.64 -8.14
C LEU A 50 -9.21 5.42 -7.83
N HIS A 51 -9.56 5.24 -6.57
CA HIS A 51 -10.95 4.98 -6.19
C HIS A 51 -11.87 6.19 -6.43
N LEU A 52 -11.39 7.41 -6.20
CA LEU A 52 -12.15 8.62 -6.52
C LEU A 52 -12.33 8.79 -8.04
N ALA A 53 -11.29 8.55 -8.83
CA ALA A 53 -11.40 8.59 -10.29
C ALA A 53 -12.35 7.53 -10.83
N ARG A 54 -12.31 6.30 -10.31
CA ARG A 54 -13.27 5.23 -10.65
C ARG A 54 -14.72 5.59 -10.28
N SER A 55 -14.92 6.45 -9.28
CA SER A 55 -16.25 6.99 -8.93
C SER A 55 -16.69 8.18 -9.80
N GLY A 56 -15.91 8.54 -10.83
CA GLY A 56 -16.22 9.60 -11.77
C GLY A 56 -15.77 11.01 -11.34
N GLN A 57 -15.02 11.15 -10.24
CA GLN A 57 -14.49 12.44 -9.83
C GLN A 57 -13.27 12.85 -10.68
N LYS A 58 -13.18 14.15 -10.95
CA LYS A 58 -11.98 14.75 -11.52
C LYS A 58 -10.94 14.93 -10.41
N VAL A 59 -9.91 14.09 -10.41
CA VAL A 59 -8.88 14.08 -9.37
C VAL A 59 -7.59 14.66 -9.90
N VAL A 60 -6.93 15.48 -9.09
CA VAL A 60 -5.55 15.94 -9.30
C VAL A 60 -4.69 15.45 -8.14
N LEU A 61 -3.62 14.69 -8.45
CA LEU A 61 -2.62 14.28 -7.48
C LEU A 61 -1.34 15.08 -7.71
N LEU A 62 -0.85 15.69 -6.64
CA LEU A 62 0.39 16.47 -6.63
C LEU A 62 1.45 15.73 -5.83
N GLU A 63 2.63 15.55 -6.42
CA GLU A 63 3.78 14.94 -5.76
C GLU A 63 4.99 15.86 -5.87
N ALA A 64 5.69 16.06 -4.77
CA ALA A 64 6.81 17.00 -4.70
C ALA A 64 8.06 16.50 -5.43
N MET A 65 8.27 15.19 -5.47
CA MET A 65 9.46 14.56 -6.04
C MET A 65 9.10 13.67 -7.23
N ALA A 66 8.71 12.44 -6.94
CA ALA A 66 8.22 11.47 -7.92
C ALA A 66 7.30 10.46 -7.23
N VAL A 67 6.37 9.89 -7.97
CA VAL A 67 5.45 8.88 -7.44
C VAL A 67 6.22 7.74 -6.78
N GLY A 68 5.88 7.44 -5.52
CA GLY A 68 6.55 6.41 -4.74
C GLY A 68 7.95 6.77 -4.24
N TRP A 69 8.41 8.02 -4.36
CA TRP A 69 9.73 8.41 -3.89
C TRP A 69 9.92 8.25 -2.37
N GLY A 70 8.86 8.45 -1.61
CA GLY A 70 8.85 8.34 -0.14
C GLY A 70 8.91 6.91 0.38
N ALA A 71 8.39 6.69 1.57
CA ALA A 71 8.36 5.38 2.26
C ALA A 71 7.65 4.30 1.46
N SER A 72 6.65 4.66 0.66
CA SER A 72 5.89 3.72 -0.17
C SER A 72 6.73 2.99 -1.22
N GLY A 73 7.77 3.60 -1.76
CA GLY A 73 8.70 2.96 -2.69
C GLY A 73 9.99 2.43 -2.03
N ARG A 74 10.04 2.40 -0.69
CA ARG A 74 11.22 1.99 0.09
C ARG A 74 10.87 0.99 1.20
N ASN A 75 9.64 0.49 1.23
CA ASN A 75 9.24 -0.56 2.16
C ASN A 75 9.79 -1.92 1.70
N ASN A 76 9.55 -2.97 2.49
CA ASN A 76 10.05 -4.32 2.18
C ASN A 76 9.20 -5.09 1.16
N GLY A 77 8.12 -4.51 0.63
CA GLY A 77 7.24 -5.12 -0.37
C GLY A 77 6.35 -6.26 0.13
N GLN A 78 6.41 -6.60 1.40
CA GLN A 78 5.58 -7.68 1.96
C GLN A 78 4.13 -7.23 2.15
N VAL A 79 3.18 -8.07 1.71
CA VAL A 79 1.74 -7.89 1.92
C VAL A 79 1.29 -8.86 3.01
N ILE A 80 1.16 -8.35 4.23
CA ILE A 80 0.91 -9.18 5.43
C ILE A 80 -0.46 -8.82 6.03
N PRO A 81 -1.48 -9.69 5.93
CA PRO A 81 -2.84 -9.44 6.41
C PRO A 81 -2.93 -9.73 7.93
N THR A 82 -2.12 -9.05 8.73
CA THR A 82 -2.09 -9.27 10.19
C THR A 82 -1.99 -7.97 10.95
N MET A 83 -2.43 -8.01 12.19
CA MET A 83 -2.24 -6.94 13.16
C MET A 83 -1.11 -7.28 14.11
N THR A 84 -0.24 -6.32 14.38
CA THR A 84 0.88 -6.50 15.31
C THR A 84 0.49 -6.30 16.77
N ALA A 85 -0.60 -5.58 17.05
CA ALA A 85 -0.96 -5.12 18.39
C ALA A 85 -1.94 -6.05 19.13
N ALA A 86 -2.77 -6.83 18.42
CA ALA A 86 -3.71 -7.75 19.07
C ALA A 86 -4.10 -8.89 18.12
N GLU A 87 -4.40 -10.05 18.70
CA GLU A 87 -4.93 -11.19 17.96
C GLU A 87 -6.40 -10.96 17.59
N PRO A 88 -6.89 -11.49 16.46
CA PRO A 88 -8.28 -11.31 16.00
C PRO A 88 -9.33 -11.71 17.05
N ASP A 89 -9.11 -12.83 17.76
CA ASP A 89 -9.98 -13.32 18.83
C ASP A 89 -10.07 -12.36 20.02
N VAL A 90 -8.95 -11.71 20.38
CA VAL A 90 -8.90 -10.69 21.43
C VAL A 90 -9.72 -9.46 21.04
N ILE A 91 -9.62 -9.05 19.78
CA ILE A 91 -10.38 -7.91 19.26
C ILE A 91 -11.87 -8.24 19.19
N ALA A 92 -12.24 -9.39 18.67
CA ALA A 92 -13.61 -9.86 18.63
C ALA A 92 -14.21 -9.94 20.03
N LYS A 93 -13.50 -10.51 21.00
CA LYS A 93 -13.95 -10.60 22.40
C LYS A 93 -14.12 -9.23 23.05
N ARG A 94 -13.25 -8.26 22.75
CA ARG A 94 -13.28 -6.92 23.37
C ARG A 94 -14.35 -6.01 22.79
N TYR A 95 -14.59 -6.10 21.49
CA TYR A 95 -15.44 -5.15 20.76
C TYR A 95 -16.69 -5.79 20.14
N GLY A 96 -16.89 -7.12 20.31
CA GLY A 96 -18.03 -7.84 19.74
C GLY A 96 -18.06 -7.78 18.20
N GLU A 97 -19.25 -7.67 17.64
CA GLU A 97 -19.47 -7.65 16.18
C GLU A 97 -18.61 -6.60 15.41
N PRO A 98 -18.43 -5.35 15.87
CA PRO A 98 -17.48 -4.42 15.25
C PRO A 98 -16.04 -4.95 15.21
N GLY A 99 -15.61 -5.63 16.27
CA GLY A 99 -14.29 -6.25 16.34
C GLY A 99 -14.12 -7.39 15.34
N GLU A 100 -15.11 -8.23 15.18
CA GLU A 100 -15.13 -9.30 14.19
C GLU A 100 -15.09 -8.76 12.75
N ARG A 101 -15.87 -7.71 12.46
CA ARG A 101 -15.84 -7.05 11.15
C ARG A 101 -14.45 -6.47 10.85
N PHE A 102 -13.84 -5.83 11.86
CA PHE A 102 -12.49 -5.28 11.72
C PHE A 102 -11.44 -6.38 11.48
N ALA A 103 -11.51 -7.48 12.23
CA ALA A 103 -10.62 -8.63 12.03
C ALA A 103 -10.75 -9.22 10.62
N ARG A 104 -11.98 -9.39 10.12
CA ARG A 104 -12.23 -9.84 8.73
C ARG A 104 -11.70 -8.85 7.69
N LEU A 105 -11.88 -7.53 7.91
CA LEU A 105 -11.35 -6.50 7.01
C LEU A 105 -9.82 -6.61 6.87
N ILE A 106 -9.12 -6.74 7.98
CA ILE A 106 -7.66 -6.89 7.97
C ILE A 106 -7.26 -8.23 7.33
N GLY A 107 -7.92 -9.34 7.67
CA GLY A 107 -7.63 -10.64 7.08
C GLY A 107 -7.78 -10.66 5.55
N ASN A 108 -8.75 -9.92 5.02
CA ASN A 108 -8.99 -9.83 3.58
C ASN A 108 -8.16 -8.75 2.87
N SER A 109 -7.43 -7.92 3.60
CA SER A 109 -6.73 -6.76 3.01
C SER A 109 -5.69 -7.12 1.96
N ALA A 110 -5.01 -8.27 2.11
CA ALA A 110 -4.05 -8.75 1.13
C ALA A 110 -4.74 -9.08 -0.21
N SER A 111 -5.89 -9.75 -0.17
CA SER A 111 -6.64 -10.08 -1.39
C SER A 111 -7.05 -8.83 -2.15
N VAL A 112 -7.48 -7.77 -1.46
CA VAL A 112 -7.83 -6.48 -2.09
C VAL A 112 -6.68 -5.92 -2.93
N LEU A 113 -5.44 -6.01 -2.41
CA LEU A 113 -4.27 -5.54 -3.16
C LEU A 113 -3.97 -6.44 -4.37
N PHE A 114 -3.97 -7.77 -4.19
CA PHE A 114 -3.68 -8.70 -5.29
C PHE A 114 -4.78 -8.69 -6.36
N ASP A 115 -6.03 -8.48 -5.98
CA ASP A 115 -7.14 -8.30 -6.91
C ASP A 115 -6.92 -7.03 -7.75
N LEU A 116 -6.56 -5.91 -7.09
CA LEU A 116 -6.24 -4.66 -7.79
C LEU A 116 -5.08 -4.83 -8.77
N VAL A 117 -4.02 -5.54 -8.40
CA VAL A 117 -2.88 -5.83 -9.29
C VAL A 117 -3.35 -6.59 -10.52
N ARG A 118 -4.24 -7.58 -10.36
CA ARG A 118 -4.81 -8.36 -11.47
C ARG A 118 -5.76 -7.54 -12.33
N GLU A 119 -6.67 -6.79 -11.71
CA GLU A 119 -7.66 -5.97 -12.42
C GLU A 119 -7.02 -4.89 -13.29
N GLU A 120 -5.96 -4.27 -12.79
CA GLU A 120 -5.25 -3.20 -13.50
C GLU A 120 -4.05 -3.71 -14.32
N GLU A 121 -3.87 -5.03 -14.41
CA GLU A 121 -2.75 -5.67 -15.13
C GLU A 121 -1.39 -5.08 -14.78
N MET A 122 -1.20 -4.74 -13.47
CA MET A 122 0.01 -4.10 -13.00
C MET A 122 1.24 -5.01 -13.12
N GLN A 123 2.29 -4.52 -13.76
CA GLN A 123 3.57 -5.22 -13.89
C GLN A 123 4.38 -5.06 -12.58
N ALA A 124 3.90 -5.67 -11.52
CA ALA A 124 4.42 -5.51 -10.16
C ALA A 124 5.16 -6.76 -9.64
N GLU A 125 5.31 -7.82 -10.48
CA GLU A 125 5.89 -9.12 -10.07
C GLU A 125 5.28 -9.62 -8.75
N ALA A 126 3.97 -9.38 -8.56
CA ALA A 126 3.29 -9.67 -7.31
C ALA A 126 2.94 -11.15 -7.20
N GLU A 127 3.43 -11.81 -6.15
CA GLU A 127 3.20 -13.22 -5.88
C GLU A 127 2.38 -13.41 -4.61
N GLN A 128 1.25 -14.12 -4.71
CA GLN A 128 0.37 -14.46 -3.58
C GLN A 128 0.59 -15.93 -3.15
N THR A 129 1.81 -16.24 -2.73
CA THR A 129 2.24 -17.59 -2.36
C THR A 129 2.11 -17.91 -0.88
N GLY A 130 1.59 -16.97 -0.11
CA GLY A 130 1.47 -17.07 1.34
C GLY A 130 2.59 -16.35 2.08
N TRP A 131 2.54 -16.47 3.40
CA TRP A 131 3.45 -15.78 4.29
C TRP A 131 4.03 -16.75 5.32
N PHE A 132 5.33 -16.71 5.49
CA PHE A 132 6.04 -17.56 6.44
C PHE A 132 6.64 -16.74 7.58
N GLN A 133 6.27 -17.09 8.81
CA GLN A 133 6.83 -16.48 10.02
C GLN A 133 7.52 -17.55 10.89
N PRO A 134 8.85 -17.63 10.89
CA PRO A 134 9.56 -18.60 11.73
C PRO A 134 9.44 -18.24 13.21
N ALA A 135 9.16 -19.24 14.03
CA ALA A 135 9.15 -19.07 15.48
C ALA A 135 10.57 -19.10 16.03
N HIS A 136 10.98 -18.03 16.70
CA HIS A 136 12.34 -17.88 17.25
C HIS A 136 12.45 -18.26 18.75
N SER A 137 11.36 -18.74 19.37
CA SER A 137 11.35 -19.17 20.77
C SER A 137 10.22 -20.17 21.05
N PRO A 138 10.31 -21.01 22.11
CA PRO A 138 9.25 -21.95 22.48
C PRO A 138 7.89 -21.27 22.72
N GLY A 139 7.88 -20.07 23.28
CA GLY A 139 6.65 -19.29 23.47
C GLY A 139 6.00 -18.89 22.15
N ARG A 140 6.82 -18.55 21.14
CA ARG A 140 6.32 -18.22 19.80
C ARG A 140 5.77 -19.44 19.06
N VAL A 141 6.36 -20.62 19.26
CA VAL A 141 5.81 -21.88 18.73
C VAL A 141 4.39 -22.12 19.25
N LYS A 142 4.16 -21.94 20.55
CA LYS A 142 2.82 -22.07 21.15
C LYS A 142 1.82 -21.07 20.56
N LEU A 143 2.25 -19.83 20.36
CA LEU A 143 1.43 -18.80 19.75
C LEU A 143 1.08 -19.14 18.28
N SER A 144 2.07 -19.57 17.49
CA SER A 144 1.86 -19.95 16.09
C SER A 144 0.89 -21.12 15.96
N LYS A 145 1.02 -22.15 16.81
CA LYS A 145 0.06 -23.27 16.84
C LYS A 145 -1.36 -22.78 17.11
N ARG A 146 -1.56 -21.95 18.14
CA ARG A 146 -2.88 -21.39 18.45
C ARG A 146 -3.48 -20.56 17.31
N ARG A 147 -2.65 -19.87 16.51
CA ARG A 147 -3.10 -19.10 15.33
C ARG A 147 -3.54 -19.99 14.17
N VAL A 148 -2.95 -21.17 14.03
CA VAL A 148 -3.34 -22.15 13.02
C VAL A 148 -4.65 -22.85 13.40
N ASP A 149 -4.91 -23.03 14.69
CA ASP A 149 -6.08 -23.74 15.22
C ASP A 149 -7.32 -22.81 15.34
N ALA A 150 -7.17 -21.49 15.12
CA ALA A 150 -8.24 -20.49 15.23
C ALA A 150 -8.85 -20.14 13.89
#